data_743dd311c3000c021be3a033a9fdd59c
#
_entry.id   743dd311c3000c021be3a033a9fdd59c
#
_cell.length_a   1.000
_cell.length_b   1.000
_cell.length_c   1.000
_cell.angle_alpha   90.00
_cell.angle_beta   90.00
_cell.angle_gamma   90.00
#
_symmetry.space_group_name_H-M   'P 1'
#
loop_
_entity.id
_entity.type
_entity.pdbx_description
1 polymer ?
#
loop_
_entity_poly.entity_id
_entity_poly.type
_entity_poly.pdbx_seq_one_letter_code
_entity_poly.pdbx_strand_id
1 'polypeptide(L)'
;MSGMEDKKLGRYERQTMLPEIRTGGQERLRAARVLVVGTGGLGSPVSLYLAGAGIGHIGLVDDDAVSTTNLHRQVLYAEAEVGLPKVVLAARRLRALNSDVDVKPFACRLTPDNAAGMIQDYDIV
;
A
#
# COMPACT_ATOMS: atom_id res chain seq x y z
N MET A 1 16.62 22.95 -2.27
CA MET A 1 16.04 21.65 -2.63
C MET A 1 16.24 21.37 -4.10
N SER A 2 16.51 20.12 -4.46
CA SER A 2 16.57 19.73 -5.87
C SER A 2 15.18 19.76 -6.52
N GLY A 3 15.10 19.97 -7.84
CA GLY A 3 13.81 19.96 -8.54
C GLY A 3 13.05 18.64 -8.43
N MET A 4 13.76 17.55 -8.06
CA MET A 4 13.15 16.24 -7.86
C MET A 4 12.46 16.15 -6.48
N GLU A 5 13.01 16.83 -5.47
CA GLU A 5 12.38 16.94 -4.14
C GLU A 5 11.14 17.82 -4.21
N ASP A 6 11.20 18.92 -4.96
CA ASP A 6 10.06 19.80 -5.17
C ASP A 6 8.89 19.08 -5.85
N LYS A 7 9.17 18.22 -6.85
CA LYS A 7 8.15 17.40 -7.51
C LYS A 7 7.54 16.37 -6.56
N LYS A 8 8.36 15.77 -5.69
CA LYS A 8 7.87 14.81 -4.69
C LYS A 8 6.97 15.48 -3.67
N LEU A 9 7.35 16.65 -3.19
CA LEU A 9 6.53 17.44 -2.27
C LEU A 9 5.25 17.93 -2.92
N GLY A 10 5.29 18.31 -4.21
CA GLY A 10 4.12 18.74 -4.97
C GLY A 10 3.02 17.69 -5.03
N ARG A 11 3.34 16.41 -5.10
CA ARG A 11 2.40 15.28 -5.06
C ARG A 11 1.55 15.30 -3.79
N TYR A 12 2.13 15.71 -2.67
CA TYR A 12 1.50 15.71 -1.34
C TYR A 12 1.07 17.09 -0.86
N GLU A 13 1.05 18.09 -1.74
CA GLU A 13 0.79 19.48 -1.38
C GLU A 13 -0.53 19.66 -0.61
N ARG A 14 -1.59 18.94 -1.02
CA ARG A 14 -2.88 19.02 -0.35
C ARG A 14 -2.83 18.51 1.09
N GLN A 15 -1.90 17.61 1.38
CA GLN A 15 -1.68 17.09 2.74
C GLN A 15 -0.75 18.00 3.53
N THR A 16 0.34 18.44 2.92
CA THR A 16 1.35 19.25 3.61
C THR A 16 0.86 20.65 3.95
N MET A 17 -0.16 21.15 3.28
CA MET A 17 -0.81 22.42 3.62
C MET A 17 -1.62 22.35 4.92
N LEU A 18 -1.97 21.16 5.40
CA LEU A 18 -2.70 20.98 6.65
C LEU A 18 -1.76 21.21 7.85
N PRO A 19 -2.18 21.99 8.87
CA PRO A 19 -1.34 22.25 10.05
C PRO A 19 -0.93 20.99 10.80
N GLU A 20 -1.73 19.93 10.75
CA GLU A 20 -1.49 18.65 11.42
C GLU A 20 -0.45 17.79 10.72
N ILE A 21 -0.18 18.05 9.44
CA ILE A 21 0.75 17.25 8.64
C ILE A 21 2.03 18.02 8.35
N ARG A 22 1.95 19.04 7.50
CA ARG A 22 3.11 19.82 7.02
C ARG A 22 4.19 18.92 6.44
N THR A 23 5.36 19.48 6.14
CA THR A 23 6.51 18.74 5.60
C THR A 23 7.01 17.69 6.58
N GLY A 24 7.08 18.01 7.87
CA GLY A 24 7.51 17.05 8.91
C GLY A 24 6.59 15.85 9.04
N GLY A 25 5.28 16.06 8.95
CA GLY A 25 4.29 14.98 8.95
C GLY A 25 4.41 14.10 7.70
N GLN A 26 4.63 14.71 6.54
CA GLN A 26 4.83 13.95 5.29
C GLN A 26 6.09 13.10 5.34
N GLU A 27 7.15 13.58 5.97
CA GLU A 27 8.37 12.79 6.18
C GLU A 27 8.12 11.60 7.11
N ARG A 28 7.31 11.76 8.13
CA ARG A 28 6.89 10.66 9.02
C ARG A 28 6.08 9.61 8.26
N LEU A 29 5.15 10.03 7.39
CA LEU A 29 4.41 9.11 6.53
C LEU A 29 5.36 8.34 5.62
N ARG A 30 6.33 9.00 5.05
CA ARG A 30 7.35 8.38 4.18
C ARG A 30 8.20 7.35 4.93
N ALA A 31 8.50 7.59 6.19
CA ALA A 31 9.27 6.66 7.02
C ALA A 31 8.41 5.54 7.61
N ALA A 32 7.09 5.69 7.61
CA ALA A 32 6.18 4.72 8.20
C ALA A 32 6.17 3.40 7.43
N ARG A 33 6.01 2.32 8.18
CA ARG A 33 5.99 0.94 7.66
C ARG A 33 4.67 0.31 8.07
N VAL A 34 3.82 0.02 7.10
CA VAL A 34 2.47 -0.50 7.33
C VAL A 34 2.30 -1.86 6.65
N LEU A 35 1.80 -2.83 7.39
CA LEU A 35 1.45 -4.14 6.86
C LEU A 35 -0.07 -4.23 6.72
N VAL A 36 -0.55 -4.50 5.52
CA VAL A 36 -1.96 -4.73 5.23
C VAL A 36 -2.19 -6.22 5.04
N VAL A 37 -2.96 -6.81 5.94
CA VAL A 37 -3.31 -8.23 5.87
C VAL A 37 -4.66 -8.35 5.17
N GLY A 38 -4.65 -8.98 4.02
CA GLY A 38 -5.80 -9.07 3.14
C GLY A 38 -5.84 -7.97 2.08
N THR A 39 -6.09 -8.35 0.84
CA THR A 39 -6.19 -7.44 -0.30
C THR A 39 -7.57 -7.51 -0.96
N GLY A 40 -8.60 -7.71 -0.12
CA GLY A 40 -9.99 -7.83 -0.52
C GLY A 40 -10.79 -6.54 -0.44
N GLY A 41 -12.03 -6.62 0.04
CA GLY A 41 -12.98 -5.52 0.06
C GLY A 41 -12.56 -4.30 0.88
N LEU A 42 -11.87 -4.51 2.02
CA LEU A 42 -11.34 -3.42 2.83
C LEU A 42 -9.88 -3.12 2.51
N GLY A 43 -9.06 -4.17 2.34
CA GLY A 43 -7.63 -4.01 2.07
C GLY A 43 -7.33 -3.32 0.74
N SER A 44 -8.15 -3.54 -0.30
CA SER A 44 -7.97 -2.88 -1.59
C SER A 44 -8.04 -1.36 -1.50
N PRO A 45 -9.14 -0.74 -1.01
CA PRO A 45 -9.20 0.72 -0.90
C PRO A 45 -8.22 1.27 0.13
N VAL A 46 -8.02 0.60 1.27
CA VAL A 46 -7.07 1.04 2.30
C VAL A 46 -5.67 1.13 1.72
N SER A 47 -5.20 0.09 1.03
CA SER A 47 -3.86 0.09 0.45
C SER A 47 -3.68 1.17 -0.61
N LEU A 48 -4.69 1.43 -1.45
CA LEU A 48 -4.67 2.52 -2.44
C LEU A 48 -4.49 3.88 -1.76
N TYR A 49 -5.29 4.17 -0.74
CA TYR A 49 -5.22 5.46 -0.06
C TYR A 49 -3.94 5.63 0.76
N LEU A 50 -3.42 4.56 1.37
CA LEU A 50 -2.12 4.61 2.05
C LEU A 50 -0.99 4.92 1.07
N ALA A 51 -0.98 4.27 -0.08
CA ALA A 51 0.01 4.53 -1.12
C ALA A 51 -0.13 5.96 -1.67
N GLY A 52 -1.35 6.41 -1.93
CA GLY A 52 -1.64 7.77 -2.38
C GLY A 52 -1.19 8.83 -1.38
N ALA A 53 -1.33 8.55 -0.09
CA ALA A 53 -0.90 9.45 0.99
C ALA A 53 0.62 9.48 1.18
N GLY A 54 1.36 8.55 0.59
CA GLY A 54 2.82 8.54 0.67
C GLY A 54 3.39 7.75 1.84
N ILE A 55 2.66 6.75 2.34
CA ILE A 55 3.25 5.78 3.27
C ILE A 55 4.42 5.11 2.56
N GLY A 56 5.63 5.27 3.08
CA GLY A 56 6.85 4.89 2.36
C GLY A 56 7.07 3.40 2.20
N HIS A 57 6.56 2.59 3.13
CA HIS A 57 6.75 1.14 3.10
C HIS A 57 5.42 0.44 3.39
N ILE A 58 4.92 -0.32 2.41
CA ILE A 58 3.68 -1.07 2.54
C ILE A 58 3.97 -2.54 2.25
N GLY A 59 3.66 -3.40 3.22
CA GLY A 59 3.62 -4.84 3.02
C GLY A 59 2.19 -5.27 2.75
N LEU A 60 1.99 -6.19 1.82
CA LEU A 60 0.69 -6.76 1.50
C LEU A 60 0.74 -8.27 1.71
N VAL A 61 -0.19 -8.81 2.49
CA VAL A 61 -0.26 -10.25 2.77
C VAL A 61 -1.61 -10.78 2.31
N ASP A 62 -1.59 -11.73 1.39
CA ASP A 62 -2.79 -12.46 0.97
C ASP A 62 -2.37 -13.74 0.23
N ASP A 63 -3.14 -14.79 0.36
CA ASP A 63 -2.92 -16.06 -0.33
C ASP A 63 -3.92 -16.31 -1.47
N ASP A 64 -4.87 -15.39 -1.67
CA ASP A 64 -5.94 -15.55 -2.64
C ASP A 64 -5.55 -15.14 -4.07
N ALA A 65 -6.34 -15.66 -5.02
CA ALA A 65 -6.37 -15.20 -6.40
C ALA A 65 -7.58 -14.27 -6.62
N VAL A 66 -7.53 -13.46 -7.66
CA VAL A 66 -8.65 -12.60 -8.05
C VAL A 66 -9.82 -13.46 -8.53
N SER A 67 -11.01 -13.12 -8.06
CA SER A 67 -12.29 -13.78 -8.43
C SER A 67 -13.26 -12.75 -8.99
N THR A 68 -14.06 -13.15 -9.96
CA THR A 68 -15.11 -12.30 -10.56
C THR A 68 -16.07 -11.75 -9.50
N THR A 69 -16.38 -12.54 -8.49
CA THR A 69 -17.30 -12.15 -7.41
C THR A 69 -16.76 -11.04 -6.52
N ASN A 70 -15.46 -10.77 -6.59
CA ASN A 70 -14.80 -9.74 -5.79
C ASN A 70 -14.74 -8.37 -6.46
N LEU A 71 -14.88 -8.28 -7.78
CA LEU A 71 -14.57 -7.09 -8.57
C LEU A 71 -15.43 -5.87 -8.22
N HIS A 72 -16.65 -6.06 -7.74
CA HIS A 72 -17.54 -4.96 -7.36
C HIS A 72 -17.05 -4.16 -6.15
N ARG A 73 -16.17 -4.73 -5.33
CA ARG A 73 -15.66 -4.12 -4.09
C ARG A 73 -14.14 -4.14 -3.93
N GLN A 74 -13.44 -4.88 -4.79
CA GLN A 74 -11.98 -5.00 -4.74
C GLN A 74 -11.36 -4.23 -5.91
N VAL A 75 -11.26 -2.93 -5.71
CA VAL A 75 -10.95 -1.93 -6.75
C VAL A 75 -9.54 -2.03 -7.35
N LEU A 76 -8.64 -2.81 -6.75
CA LEU A 76 -7.28 -3.01 -7.26
C LEU A 76 -7.22 -3.93 -8.49
N TYR A 77 -8.30 -4.67 -8.79
CA TYR A 77 -8.26 -5.77 -9.75
C TYR A 77 -9.17 -5.52 -10.95
N ALA A 78 -8.80 -6.09 -12.09
CA ALA A 78 -9.54 -6.01 -13.33
C ALA A 78 -10.04 -7.42 -13.73
N GLU A 79 -11.07 -7.46 -14.58
CA GLU A 79 -11.65 -8.71 -15.07
C GLU A 79 -10.61 -9.62 -15.73
N ALA A 80 -9.70 -9.06 -16.53
CA ALA A 80 -8.63 -9.81 -17.18
C ALA A 80 -7.64 -10.46 -16.19
N GLU A 81 -7.68 -10.06 -14.92
CA GLU A 81 -6.77 -10.53 -13.86
C GLU A 81 -7.37 -11.65 -13.00
N VAL A 82 -8.59 -12.07 -13.29
CA VAL A 82 -9.24 -13.19 -12.57
C VAL A 82 -8.36 -14.44 -12.63
N GLY A 83 -8.13 -15.06 -11.48
CA GLY A 83 -7.27 -16.23 -11.33
C GLY A 83 -5.81 -15.93 -11.01
N LEU A 84 -5.37 -14.67 -11.08
CA LEU A 84 -4.00 -14.28 -10.76
C LEU A 84 -3.84 -13.95 -9.27
N PRO A 85 -2.61 -14.09 -8.69
CA PRO A 85 -2.37 -13.77 -7.28
C PRO A 85 -2.65 -12.30 -6.97
N LYS A 86 -3.49 -12.06 -5.96
CA LYS A 86 -3.88 -10.69 -5.57
C LYS A 86 -2.71 -9.82 -5.14
N VAL A 87 -1.84 -10.32 -4.28
CA VAL A 87 -0.75 -9.49 -3.71
C VAL A 87 0.23 -8.99 -4.76
N VAL A 88 0.51 -9.79 -5.77
CA VAL A 88 1.43 -9.41 -6.86
C VAL A 88 0.83 -8.30 -7.71
N LEU A 89 -0.46 -8.44 -8.04
CA LEU A 89 -1.20 -7.45 -8.81
C LEU A 89 -1.39 -6.16 -7.99
N ALA A 90 -1.75 -6.30 -6.73
CA ALA A 90 -1.91 -5.18 -5.81
C ALA A 90 -0.61 -4.37 -5.69
N ALA A 91 0.52 -5.04 -5.47
CA ALA A 91 1.82 -4.37 -5.40
C ALA A 91 2.13 -3.60 -6.68
N ARG A 92 1.85 -4.18 -7.84
CA ARG A 92 2.04 -3.54 -9.14
C ARG A 92 1.18 -2.28 -9.27
N ARG A 93 -0.09 -2.35 -8.85
CA ARG A 93 -1.02 -1.20 -8.89
C ARG A 93 -0.58 -0.08 -7.96
N LEU A 94 -0.16 -0.40 -6.75
CA LEU A 94 0.30 0.61 -5.79
C LEU A 94 1.56 1.31 -6.28
N ARG A 95 2.50 0.58 -6.86
CA ARG A 95 3.73 1.15 -7.45
C ARG A 95 3.41 2.03 -8.65
N ALA A 96 2.41 1.67 -9.45
CA ALA A 96 1.97 2.47 -10.58
C ALA A 96 1.28 3.76 -10.13
N LEU A 97 0.55 3.71 -9.00
CA LEU A 97 -0.09 4.89 -8.42
C LEU A 97 0.93 5.85 -7.81
N ASN A 98 1.90 5.33 -7.10
CA ASN A 98 2.93 6.14 -6.44
C ASN A 98 4.28 5.42 -6.38
N SER A 99 5.21 5.84 -7.23
CA SER A 99 6.54 5.24 -7.33
C SER A 99 7.44 5.52 -6.12
N ASP A 100 7.04 6.45 -5.24
CA ASP A 100 7.78 6.74 -4.01
C ASP A 100 7.58 5.67 -2.93
N VAL A 101 6.58 4.82 -3.09
CA VAL A 101 6.22 3.80 -2.10
C VAL A 101 6.92 2.48 -2.42
N ASP A 102 7.61 1.93 -1.41
CA ASP A 102 8.17 0.59 -1.48
C ASP A 102 7.10 -0.42 -1.06
N VAL A 103 6.67 -1.25 -1.99
CA VAL A 103 5.60 -2.23 -1.77
C VAL A 103 6.18 -3.64 -1.82
N LYS A 104 5.99 -4.39 -0.74
CA LYS A 104 6.45 -5.77 -0.63
C LYS A 104 5.26 -6.74 -0.57
N PRO A 105 5.06 -7.56 -1.61
CA PRO A 105 4.00 -8.56 -1.61
C PRO A 105 4.46 -9.84 -0.89
N PHE A 106 3.56 -10.40 -0.08
CA PHE A 106 3.74 -11.70 0.56
C PHE A 106 2.58 -12.60 0.12
N ALA A 107 2.84 -13.48 -0.83
CA ALA A 107 1.85 -14.43 -1.36
C ALA A 107 1.70 -15.61 -0.40
N CYS A 108 1.22 -15.34 0.80
CA CYS A 108 1.03 -16.34 1.84
C CYS A 108 -0.09 -15.93 2.79
N ARG A 109 -0.52 -16.89 3.59
CA ARG A 109 -1.47 -16.64 4.67
C ARG A 109 -0.73 -16.28 5.94
N LEU A 110 -1.21 -15.26 6.66
CA LEU A 110 -0.69 -14.94 7.98
C LEU A 110 -1.12 -16.04 8.97
N THR A 111 -0.14 -16.67 9.62
CA THR A 111 -0.37 -17.75 10.57
C THR A 111 0.37 -17.45 11.87
N PRO A 112 0.03 -18.16 12.99
CA PRO A 112 0.80 -18.00 14.23
C PRO A 112 2.30 -18.27 14.06
N ASP A 113 2.68 -19.14 13.13
CA ASP A 113 4.08 -19.53 12.92
C ASP A 113 4.90 -18.45 12.21
N ASN A 114 4.29 -17.68 11.29
CA ASN A 114 4.99 -16.65 10.51
C ASN A 114 4.72 -15.22 10.97
N ALA A 115 3.68 -15.01 11.78
CA ALA A 115 3.22 -13.67 12.14
C ALA A 115 4.30 -12.84 12.83
N ALA A 116 4.96 -13.37 13.85
CA ALA A 116 5.96 -12.63 14.61
C ALA A 116 7.12 -12.15 13.73
N GLY A 117 7.63 -13.01 12.85
CA GLY A 117 8.70 -12.64 11.92
C GLY A 117 8.27 -11.62 10.87
N MET A 118 7.01 -11.68 10.45
CA MET A 118 6.50 -10.81 9.41
C MET A 118 6.17 -9.41 9.94
N ILE A 119 5.49 -9.31 11.09
CA ILE A 119 5.02 -8.04 11.64
C ILE A 119 6.13 -7.21 12.31
N GLN A 120 7.24 -7.82 12.71
CA GLN A 120 8.32 -7.10 13.40
C GLN A 120 8.95 -5.98 12.59
N ASP A 121 8.87 -6.03 11.26
CA ASP A 121 9.43 -5.02 10.37
C ASP A 121 8.47 -3.85 10.10
N TYR A 122 7.30 -3.86 10.72
CA TYR A 122 6.26 -2.86 10.48
C TYR A 122 5.85 -2.15 11.77
N ASP A 123 5.48 -0.86 11.61
CA ASP A 123 5.01 -0.03 12.72
C ASP A 123 3.53 -0.25 13.03
N ILE A 124 2.75 -0.54 11.99
CA ILE A 124 1.29 -0.70 12.04
C ILE A 124 0.88 -1.92 11.21
N VAL A 125 -0.08 -2.65 11.73
CA VAL A 125 -0.68 -3.79 11.04
C VAL A 125 -2.18 -3.58 10.89
#